data_0da5d3bd88236b72e4f44cc9963136be
#
_entry.id   0da5d3bd88236b72e4f44cc9963136be
#
_cell.length_a   1.000
_cell.length_b   1.000
_cell.length_c   1.000
_cell.angle_alpha   90.00
_cell.angle_beta   90.00
_cell.angle_gamma   90.00
#
_symmetry.space_group_name_H-M   'P 1'
#
loop_
_entity.id
_entity.type
_entity.pdbx_description
1 polymer ?
#
loop_
_entity_poly.entity_id
_entity_poly.type
_entity_poly.pdbx_seq_one_letter_code
_entity_poly.pdbx_strand_id
1 'polypeptide(L)'
;RLVLSQFSTAHHSSLQQMESHLPALRQLTAVFHTVESQLLVHFPGKNILLYDSGKLVKMVGLLKLIKQRGEKALIFTQMTRMLDIFEKVLNMNRFNYVRLDGGTKTEMRQQLVERFNNDPRVLCFISSTRSGGIGLNLTGASNVIFYDTDWNPAMDRQAQDRCHRIGQTRNVTIYRLISEHTIEENILMKSIQKRRLDELVT
;
A
#
# COMPACT_ATOMS: atom_id res chain seq x y z
N ARG A 1 1.74 1.72 -20.88
CA ARG A 1 2.51 2.28 -22.02
C ARG A 1 4.00 2.33 -21.69
N LEU A 2 4.63 1.23 -21.34
CA LEU A 2 6.07 1.21 -21.04
C LEU A 2 6.69 -0.19 -21.19
N VAL A 3 6.42 -0.92 -22.26
CA VAL A 3 7.20 -2.16 -22.58
C VAL A 3 7.34 -2.40 -24.09
N LEU A 4 7.10 -1.44 -24.96
CA LEU A 4 7.18 -1.69 -26.42
C LEU A 4 8.34 -1.00 -27.15
N SER A 5 9.35 -0.47 -26.49
CA SER A 5 10.43 0.26 -27.18
C SER A 5 11.82 -0.40 -27.16
N GLN A 6 11.95 -1.66 -26.77
CA GLN A 6 13.24 -2.38 -26.78
C GLN A 6 13.19 -3.76 -27.45
N PHE A 7 12.39 -3.94 -28.49
CA PHE A 7 12.56 -5.11 -29.34
C PHE A 7 13.43 -4.74 -30.54
N SER A 8 14.63 -5.29 -30.53
CA SER A 8 15.64 -5.23 -31.59
C SER A 8 15.06 -5.69 -32.93
N THR A 9 15.50 -5.07 -34.03
CA THR A 9 15.13 -5.36 -35.42
C THR A 9 15.29 -6.84 -35.86
N ALA A 10 16.08 -7.63 -35.12
CA ALA A 10 16.23 -9.08 -35.37
C ALA A 10 14.93 -9.89 -35.07
N HIS A 11 14.03 -9.36 -34.24
CA HIS A 11 12.73 -10.02 -33.97
C HIS A 11 11.65 -9.73 -35.02
N HIS A 12 11.83 -8.72 -35.89
CA HIS A 12 10.82 -8.35 -36.88
C HIS A 12 10.65 -9.43 -37.98
N SER A 13 11.71 -10.10 -38.39
CA SER A 13 11.63 -11.15 -39.41
C SER A 13 10.96 -12.43 -38.89
N SER A 14 11.22 -12.77 -37.63
CA SER A 14 10.57 -13.93 -37.00
C SER A 14 9.07 -13.67 -36.71
N LEU A 15 8.71 -12.44 -36.38
CA LEU A 15 7.31 -12.05 -36.19
C LEU A 15 6.51 -12.07 -37.52
N GLN A 16 7.12 -11.59 -38.62
CA GLN A 16 6.50 -11.67 -39.96
C GLN A 16 6.32 -13.11 -40.43
N GLN A 17 7.28 -13.99 -40.17
CA GLN A 17 7.13 -15.42 -40.46
C GLN A 17 6.04 -16.06 -39.59
N MET A 18 5.94 -15.72 -38.31
CA MET A 18 4.84 -16.18 -37.45
C MET A 18 3.47 -15.70 -37.95
N GLU A 19 3.38 -14.42 -38.35
CA GLU A 19 2.13 -13.85 -38.88
C GLU A 19 1.64 -14.57 -40.16
N SER A 20 2.56 -15.02 -41.02
CA SER A 20 2.20 -15.76 -42.25
C SER A 20 1.59 -17.14 -41.96
N HIS A 21 1.90 -17.76 -40.83
CA HIS A 21 1.36 -19.06 -40.42
C HIS A 21 0.11 -18.99 -39.55
N LEU A 22 -0.23 -17.78 -39.04
CA LEU A 22 -1.40 -17.58 -38.18
C LEU A 22 -2.74 -18.01 -38.81
N PRO A 23 -3.03 -17.80 -40.11
CA PRO A 23 -4.29 -18.24 -40.71
C PRO A 23 -4.43 -19.77 -40.72
N ALA A 24 -3.35 -20.48 -41.05
CA ALA A 24 -3.33 -21.94 -41.07
C ALA A 24 -3.47 -22.53 -39.67
N LEU A 25 -2.79 -21.93 -38.67
CA LEU A 25 -2.91 -22.32 -37.28
C LEU A 25 -4.33 -22.09 -36.74
N ARG A 26 -4.96 -20.96 -37.08
CA ARG A 26 -6.35 -20.67 -36.69
C ARG A 26 -7.35 -21.68 -37.24
N GLN A 27 -7.16 -22.17 -38.47
CA GLN A 27 -8.00 -23.23 -39.03
C GLN A 27 -7.81 -24.56 -38.30
N LEU A 28 -6.58 -24.92 -37.95
CA LEU A 28 -6.27 -26.13 -37.20
C LEU A 28 -6.78 -26.08 -35.75
N THR A 29 -6.77 -24.88 -35.14
CA THR A 29 -7.19 -24.72 -33.74
C THR A 29 -8.68 -24.36 -33.62
N ALA A 30 -9.42 -24.22 -34.72
CA ALA A 30 -10.84 -23.83 -34.70
C ALA A 30 -11.72 -24.73 -33.80
N VAL A 31 -11.35 -26.01 -33.68
CA VAL A 31 -12.03 -26.97 -32.80
C VAL A 31 -11.85 -26.61 -31.32
N PHE A 32 -10.76 -25.93 -30.99
CA PHE A 32 -10.44 -25.51 -29.63
C PHE A 32 -10.86 -24.07 -29.32
N HIS A 33 -11.57 -23.40 -30.25
CA HIS A 33 -11.94 -22.00 -30.11
C HIS A 33 -12.67 -21.68 -28.79
N THR A 34 -13.52 -22.59 -28.32
CA THR A 34 -14.21 -22.43 -27.03
C THR A 34 -13.22 -22.44 -25.86
N VAL A 35 -12.20 -23.29 -25.92
CA VAL A 35 -11.14 -23.36 -24.90
C VAL A 35 -10.23 -22.15 -24.99
N GLU A 36 -9.85 -21.74 -26.21
CA GLU A 36 -9.04 -20.52 -26.42
C GLU A 36 -9.77 -19.27 -25.93
N SER A 37 -11.07 -19.12 -26.20
CA SER A 37 -11.85 -17.97 -25.72
C SER A 37 -11.97 -17.94 -24.19
N GLN A 38 -12.03 -19.10 -23.54
CA GLN A 38 -11.99 -19.18 -22.08
C GLN A 38 -10.60 -18.91 -21.50
N LEU A 39 -9.53 -19.26 -22.22
CA LEU A 39 -8.14 -18.97 -21.82
C LEU A 39 -7.76 -17.49 -22.03
N LEU A 40 -8.48 -16.73 -22.88
CA LEU A 40 -8.30 -15.28 -23.04
C LEU A 40 -8.69 -14.51 -21.77
N VAL A 41 -9.56 -15.08 -20.93
CA VAL A 41 -9.89 -14.51 -19.64
C VAL A 41 -8.87 -15.01 -18.61
N HIS A 42 -7.76 -14.30 -18.52
CA HIS A 42 -6.75 -14.60 -17.49
C HIS A 42 -7.21 -13.97 -16.17
N PHE A 43 -7.52 -14.83 -15.20
CA PHE A 43 -7.71 -14.37 -13.81
C PHE A 43 -6.32 -14.18 -13.21
N PRO A 44 -5.87 -12.93 -12.99
CA PRO A 44 -4.55 -12.68 -12.46
C PRO A 44 -4.40 -13.32 -11.09
N GLY A 45 -3.31 -14.03 -10.88
CA GLY A 45 -2.96 -14.57 -9.57
C GLY A 45 -2.87 -13.45 -8.52
N LYS A 46 -3.15 -13.77 -7.27
CA LYS A 46 -3.11 -12.79 -6.15
C LYS A 46 -1.79 -12.02 -6.08
N ASN A 47 -0.71 -12.58 -6.60
CA ASN A 47 0.62 -11.96 -6.61
C ASN A 47 0.69 -10.69 -7.47
N ILE A 48 -0.11 -10.59 -8.53
CA ILE A 48 -0.17 -9.39 -9.38
C ILE A 48 -0.58 -8.17 -8.56
N LEU A 49 -1.47 -8.34 -7.58
CA LEU A 49 -1.86 -7.26 -6.70
C LEU A 49 -0.66 -6.54 -6.04
N LEU A 50 0.36 -7.30 -5.68
CA LEU A 50 1.57 -6.74 -5.08
C LEU A 50 2.51 -6.14 -6.13
N TYR A 51 2.80 -6.88 -7.19
CA TYR A 51 3.84 -6.49 -8.17
C TYR A 51 3.42 -5.37 -9.10
N ASP A 52 2.13 -5.18 -9.30
CA ASP A 52 1.57 -4.10 -10.13
C ASP A 52 1.57 -2.72 -9.43
N SER A 53 1.92 -2.67 -8.16
CA SER A 53 1.99 -1.44 -7.38
C SER A 53 3.35 -1.25 -6.72
N GLY A 54 4.15 -0.29 -7.23
CA GLY A 54 5.45 0.06 -6.66
C GLY A 54 5.36 0.46 -5.17
N LYS A 55 4.29 1.16 -4.76
CA LYS A 55 4.07 1.52 -3.35
C LYS A 55 3.83 0.30 -2.46
N LEU A 56 3.06 -0.71 -2.92
CA LEU A 56 2.84 -1.94 -2.15
C LEU A 56 4.13 -2.74 -1.99
N VAL A 57 4.92 -2.85 -3.06
CA VAL A 57 6.25 -3.50 -3.01
C VAL A 57 7.14 -2.81 -1.97
N LYS A 58 7.19 -1.47 -2.01
CA LYS A 58 8.01 -0.67 -1.07
C LYS A 58 7.51 -0.82 0.36
N MET A 59 6.19 -0.77 0.57
CA MET A 59 5.57 -0.96 1.88
C MET A 59 5.90 -2.34 2.47
N VAL A 60 5.79 -3.41 1.68
CA VAL A 60 6.15 -4.77 2.13
C VAL A 60 7.63 -4.87 2.46
N GLY A 61 8.50 -4.24 1.66
CA GLY A 61 9.94 -4.15 1.95
C GLY A 61 10.22 -3.48 3.30
N LEU A 62 9.57 -2.33 3.57
CA LEU A 62 9.67 -1.63 4.86
C LEU A 62 9.16 -2.50 6.02
N LEU A 63 8.03 -3.17 5.86
CA LEU A 63 7.48 -4.04 6.92
C LEU A 63 8.38 -5.23 7.23
N LYS A 64 9.08 -5.78 6.23
CA LYS A 64 10.10 -6.83 6.46
C LYS A 64 11.25 -6.31 7.33
N LEU A 65 11.77 -5.11 7.03
CA LEU A 65 12.84 -4.47 7.81
C LEU A 65 12.38 -4.16 9.24
N ILE A 66 11.18 -3.61 9.41
CA ILE A 66 10.60 -3.29 10.72
C ILE A 66 10.44 -4.59 11.55
N LYS A 67 9.95 -5.66 10.93
CA LYS A 67 9.83 -6.97 11.56
C LYS A 67 11.19 -7.54 12.02
N GLN A 68 12.22 -7.41 11.18
CA GLN A 68 13.58 -7.85 11.53
C GLN A 68 14.15 -7.10 12.73
N ARG A 69 13.77 -5.81 12.91
CA ARG A 69 14.16 -5.01 14.08
C ARG A 69 13.34 -5.29 15.34
N GLY A 70 12.32 -6.16 15.25
CA GLY A 70 11.40 -6.42 16.36
C GLY A 70 10.48 -5.23 16.68
N GLU A 71 10.29 -4.32 15.73
CA GLU A 71 9.50 -3.11 15.88
C GLU A 71 8.10 -3.30 15.28
N LYS A 72 7.19 -2.38 15.61
CA LYS A 72 5.82 -2.35 15.06
C LYS A 72 5.58 -1.09 14.23
N ALA A 73 4.63 -1.18 13.29
CA ALA A 73 4.26 -0.09 12.39
C ALA A 73 2.78 0.28 12.47
N LEU A 74 2.50 1.57 12.31
CA LEU A 74 1.16 2.07 11.95
C LEU A 74 1.15 2.34 10.45
N ILE A 75 0.08 1.94 9.76
CA ILE A 75 -0.11 2.22 8.33
C ILE A 75 -1.40 3.00 8.17
N PHE A 76 -1.27 4.21 7.62
CA PHE A 76 -2.39 5.10 7.37
C PHE A 76 -2.66 5.24 5.88
N THR A 77 -3.94 5.27 5.53
CA THR A 77 -4.45 5.62 4.20
C THR A 77 -5.71 6.48 4.33
N GLN A 78 -6.00 7.30 3.33
CA GLN A 78 -7.24 8.08 3.30
C GLN A 78 -8.45 7.22 2.87
N MET A 79 -8.21 6.18 2.07
CA MET A 79 -9.24 5.37 1.46
C MET A 79 -9.48 4.06 2.21
N THR A 80 -10.67 3.87 2.75
CA THR A 80 -11.04 2.63 3.45
C THR A 80 -10.93 1.39 2.55
N ARG A 81 -11.24 1.51 1.26
CA ARG A 81 -11.06 0.42 0.29
C ARG A 81 -9.60 -0.03 0.13
N MET A 82 -8.66 0.87 0.39
CA MET A 82 -7.24 0.51 0.37
C MET A 82 -6.88 -0.42 1.53
N LEU A 83 -7.58 -0.33 2.66
CA LEU A 83 -7.41 -1.26 3.77
C LEU A 83 -7.72 -2.71 3.36
N ASP A 84 -8.72 -2.94 2.49
CA ASP A 84 -9.04 -4.28 1.97
C ASP A 84 -7.90 -4.86 1.12
N ILE A 85 -7.20 -3.98 0.39
CA ILE A 85 -6.00 -4.35 -0.39
C ILE A 85 -4.85 -4.67 0.56
N PHE A 86 -4.63 -3.83 1.59
CA PHE A 86 -3.60 -4.09 2.59
C PHE A 86 -3.81 -5.42 3.28
N GLU A 87 -5.03 -5.77 3.68
CA GLU A 87 -5.33 -7.07 4.29
C GLU A 87 -4.91 -8.23 3.40
N LYS A 88 -5.24 -8.16 2.10
CA LYS A 88 -4.82 -9.19 1.13
C LYS A 88 -3.30 -9.30 1.04
N VAL A 89 -2.60 -8.17 0.94
CA VAL A 89 -1.12 -8.12 0.83
C VAL A 89 -0.45 -8.59 2.12
N LEU A 90 -0.94 -8.17 3.28
CA LEU A 90 -0.41 -8.57 4.58
C LEU A 90 -0.60 -10.06 4.83
N ASN A 91 -1.78 -10.61 4.48
CA ASN A 91 -2.07 -12.04 4.57
C ASN A 91 -1.16 -12.87 3.64
N MET A 92 -0.92 -12.41 2.40
CA MET A 92 0.02 -13.07 1.47
C MET A 92 1.44 -13.15 2.04
N ASN A 93 1.88 -12.12 2.76
CA ASN A 93 3.20 -12.05 3.39
C ASN A 93 3.23 -12.63 4.82
N ARG A 94 2.14 -13.20 5.31
CA ARG A 94 2.00 -13.76 6.67
C ARG A 94 2.38 -12.75 7.76
N PHE A 95 1.94 -11.50 7.59
CA PHE A 95 2.07 -10.46 8.60
C PHE A 95 0.79 -10.39 9.43
N ASN A 96 0.91 -10.51 10.75
CA ASN A 96 -0.22 -10.29 11.65
C ASN A 96 -0.48 -8.80 11.79
N TYR A 97 -1.73 -8.41 11.70
CA TYR A 97 -2.15 -7.02 11.75
C TYR A 97 -3.44 -6.85 12.55
N VAL A 98 -3.71 -5.61 12.89
CA VAL A 98 -5.00 -5.15 13.43
C VAL A 98 -5.53 -4.09 12.47
N ARG A 99 -6.83 -4.16 12.15
CA ARG A 99 -7.52 -3.18 11.31
C ARG A 99 -8.50 -2.37 12.14
N LEU A 100 -8.50 -1.06 11.90
CA LEU A 100 -9.49 -0.14 12.45
C LEU A 100 -9.98 0.82 11.35
N ASP A 101 -11.27 0.88 11.15
CA ASP A 101 -11.92 1.80 10.21
C ASP A 101 -13.15 2.47 10.85
N GLY A 102 -13.84 3.31 10.05
CA GLY A 102 -15.03 4.04 10.52
C GLY A 102 -16.20 3.14 10.93
N GLY A 103 -16.28 1.92 10.38
CA GLY A 103 -17.31 0.93 10.71
C GLY A 103 -17.05 0.16 12.01
N THR A 104 -15.85 0.28 12.58
CA THR A 104 -15.49 -0.44 13.81
C THR A 104 -16.25 0.15 15.00
N LYS A 105 -17.00 -0.67 15.74
CA LYS A 105 -17.73 -0.29 16.95
C LYS A 105 -16.79 0.29 18.01
N THR A 106 -17.24 1.32 18.73
CA THR A 106 -16.41 2.06 19.71
C THR A 106 -15.85 1.13 20.80
N GLU A 107 -16.64 0.17 21.27
CA GLU A 107 -16.24 -0.80 22.29
C GLU A 107 -15.09 -1.71 21.82
N MET A 108 -15.11 -2.11 20.54
CA MET A 108 -14.08 -2.95 19.95
C MET A 108 -12.76 -2.20 19.72
N ARG A 109 -12.81 -0.86 19.56
CA ARG A 109 -11.62 -0.07 19.25
C ARG A 109 -10.57 -0.15 20.34
N GLN A 110 -11.00 -0.06 21.60
CA GLN A 110 -10.09 -0.16 22.74
C GLN A 110 -9.42 -1.54 22.81
N GLN A 111 -10.18 -2.61 22.59
CA GLN A 111 -9.65 -3.97 22.57
C GLN A 111 -8.62 -4.18 21.45
N LEU A 112 -8.89 -3.61 20.26
CA LEU A 112 -7.96 -3.67 19.12
C LEU A 112 -6.65 -2.92 19.43
N VAL A 113 -6.74 -1.76 20.09
CA VAL A 113 -5.57 -0.98 20.52
C VAL A 113 -4.75 -1.76 21.55
N GLU A 114 -5.40 -2.32 22.57
CA GLU A 114 -4.74 -3.13 23.61
C GLU A 114 -4.07 -4.36 22.99
N ARG A 115 -4.76 -5.06 22.10
CA ARG A 115 -4.18 -6.18 21.34
C ARG A 115 -2.96 -5.75 20.56
N PHE A 116 -3.01 -4.62 19.84
CA PHE A 116 -1.87 -4.11 19.10
C PHE A 116 -0.70 -3.76 20.02
N ASN A 117 -0.94 -3.06 21.12
CA ASN A 117 0.13 -2.63 22.01
C ASN A 117 0.79 -3.83 22.72
N ASN A 118 0.00 -4.81 23.16
CA ASN A 118 0.48 -5.87 24.06
C ASN A 118 0.87 -7.18 23.34
N ASP A 119 0.28 -7.53 22.18
CA ASP A 119 0.61 -8.78 21.50
C ASP A 119 1.86 -8.58 20.60
N PRO A 120 3.01 -9.20 20.94
CA PRO A 120 4.24 -9.07 20.15
C PRO A 120 4.14 -9.70 18.76
N ARG A 121 3.17 -10.58 18.53
CA ARG A 121 2.95 -11.22 17.22
C ARG A 121 2.33 -10.27 16.20
N VAL A 122 1.66 -9.21 16.66
CA VAL A 122 1.05 -8.21 15.78
C VAL A 122 2.12 -7.25 15.31
N LEU A 123 2.39 -7.24 14.00
CA LEU A 123 3.40 -6.41 13.38
C LEU A 123 2.89 -4.99 13.11
N CYS A 124 1.68 -4.87 12.56
CA CYS A 124 1.18 -3.58 12.13
C CYS A 124 -0.30 -3.34 12.48
N PHE A 125 -0.63 -2.07 12.57
CA PHE A 125 -1.98 -1.55 12.75
C PHE A 125 -2.35 -0.75 11.51
N ILE A 126 -3.39 -1.15 10.79
CA ILE A 126 -3.87 -0.48 9.59
C ILE A 126 -5.13 0.33 9.88
N SER A 127 -5.15 1.58 9.47
CA SER A 127 -6.29 2.47 9.74
C SER A 127 -6.45 3.52 8.65
N SER A 128 -7.68 4.04 8.51
CA SER A 128 -7.86 5.26 7.72
C SER A 128 -7.54 6.48 8.57
N THR A 129 -6.95 7.52 7.95
CA THR A 129 -6.63 8.79 8.64
C THR A 129 -7.85 9.42 9.30
N ARG A 130 -9.02 9.28 8.68
CA ARG A 130 -10.29 9.81 9.20
C ARG A 130 -10.83 9.04 10.39
N SER A 131 -10.67 7.72 10.43
CA SER A 131 -11.13 6.88 11.52
C SER A 131 -10.18 6.89 12.72
N GLY A 132 -8.90 7.18 12.49
CA GLY A 132 -7.88 7.36 13.53
C GLY A 132 -8.06 8.64 14.37
N GLY A 133 -9.01 9.52 14.03
CA GLY A 133 -9.28 10.79 14.73
C GLY A 133 -9.75 10.68 16.19
N ILE A 134 -10.09 9.49 16.65
CA ILE A 134 -10.63 9.26 17.99
C ILE A 134 -9.51 8.85 18.95
N GLY A 135 -8.82 9.82 19.54
CA GLY A 135 -8.01 9.75 20.77
C GLY A 135 -7.23 8.45 21.12
N LEU A 136 -7.04 7.54 20.17
CA LEU A 136 -6.41 6.24 20.40
C LEU A 136 -4.94 6.39 20.75
N ASN A 137 -4.47 5.57 21.71
CA ASN A 137 -3.09 5.55 22.15
C ASN A 137 -2.36 4.33 21.55
N LEU A 138 -1.55 4.56 20.50
CA LEU A 138 -0.85 3.52 19.74
C LEU A 138 0.66 3.53 20.01
N THR A 139 1.04 3.65 21.27
CA THR A 139 2.44 3.73 21.72
C THR A 139 3.25 2.45 21.49
N GLY A 140 2.60 1.34 21.15
CA GLY A 140 3.28 0.10 20.78
C GLY A 140 4.12 0.18 19.50
N ALA A 141 3.84 1.16 18.62
CA ALA A 141 4.58 1.34 17.38
C ALA A 141 5.65 2.43 17.48
N SER A 142 6.77 2.22 16.78
CA SER A 142 7.84 3.20 16.57
C SER A 142 7.96 3.65 15.12
N ASN A 143 7.17 3.08 14.22
CA ASN A 143 7.17 3.42 12.80
C ASN A 143 5.78 3.80 12.34
N VAL A 144 5.67 4.88 11.57
CA VAL A 144 4.43 5.35 10.96
C VAL A 144 4.62 5.39 9.45
N ILE A 145 3.76 4.72 8.70
CA ILE A 145 3.78 4.67 7.24
C ILE A 145 2.51 5.34 6.73
N PHE A 146 2.66 6.47 6.04
CA PHE A 146 1.61 7.08 5.24
C PHE A 146 1.69 6.54 3.83
N TYR A 147 0.71 5.75 3.45
CA TYR A 147 0.61 5.18 2.10
C TYR A 147 0.20 6.23 1.06
N ASP A 148 -0.67 7.13 1.47
CA ASP A 148 -1.07 8.33 0.77
C ASP A 148 -1.07 9.53 1.75
N THR A 149 -0.91 10.73 1.23
CA THR A 149 -0.85 11.97 2.03
C THR A 149 -2.08 12.83 1.78
N ASP A 150 -2.57 13.50 2.82
CA ASP A 150 -3.69 14.44 2.72
C ASP A 150 -3.19 15.82 2.24
N TRP A 151 -4.07 16.55 1.55
CA TRP A 151 -3.88 17.98 1.25
C TRP A 151 -3.80 18.86 2.51
N ASN A 152 -4.42 18.39 3.59
CA ASN A 152 -4.40 19.05 4.88
C ASN A 152 -3.30 18.43 5.78
N PRO A 153 -2.18 19.12 6.02
CA PRO A 153 -1.09 18.60 6.84
C PRO A 153 -1.49 18.36 8.31
N ALA A 154 -2.58 18.99 8.78
CA ALA A 154 -3.07 18.78 10.13
C ALA A 154 -3.59 17.34 10.35
N MET A 155 -4.16 16.71 9.32
CA MET A 155 -4.62 15.32 9.40
C MET A 155 -3.46 14.35 9.59
N ASP A 156 -2.36 14.57 8.86
CA ASP A 156 -1.14 13.77 9.01
C ASP A 156 -0.52 13.98 10.39
N ARG A 157 -0.47 15.23 10.87
CA ARG A 157 0.02 15.57 12.22
C ARG A 157 -0.80 14.88 13.29
N GLN A 158 -2.12 14.95 13.19
CA GLN A 158 -3.02 14.26 14.11
C GLN A 158 -2.80 12.74 14.12
N ALA A 159 -2.55 12.11 12.96
CA ALA A 159 -2.23 10.69 12.87
C ALA A 159 -0.86 10.36 13.50
N GLN A 160 0.15 11.23 13.32
CA GLN A 160 1.47 11.10 13.97
C GLN A 160 1.37 11.16 15.49
N ASP A 161 0.54 12.07 16.03
CA ASP A 161 0.35 12.28 17.47
C ASP A 161 -0.28 11.07 18.17
N ARG A 162 -0.79 10.08 17.41
CA ARG A 162 -1.24 8.78 17.95
C ARG A 162 -0.08 7.88 18.38
N CYS A 163 1.05 8.01 17.70
CA CYS A 163 2.27 7.26 17.98
C CYS A 163 3.21 8.07 18.91
N HIS A 164 3.38 9.36 18.63
CA HIS A 164 4.21 10.27 19.41
C HIS A 164 3.38 10.94 20.52
N ARG A 165 3.10 10.19 21.58
CA ARG A 165 2.29 10.64 22.72
C ARG A 165 3.02 10.42 24.04
N ILE A 166 2.53 11.04 25.11
CA ILE A 166 3.02 10.81 26.48
C ILE A 166 2.98 9.30 26.78
N GLY A 167 4.13 8.73 27.11
CA GLY A 167 4.32 7.28 27.27
C GLY A 167 5.10 6.60 26.15
N GLN A 168 5.40 7.29 25.03
CA GLN A 168 6.30 6.79 24.00
C GLN A 168 7.77 7.01 24.43
N THR A 169 8.49 5.92 24.61
CA THR A 169 9.90 5.95 25.02
C THR A 169 10.87 5.77 23.84
N ARG A 170 10.35 5.40 22.66
CA ARG A 170 11.16 5.13 21.46
C ARG A 170 11.07 6.29 20.48
N ASN A 171 12.14 6.47 19.71
CA ASN A 171 12.11 7.39 18.58
C ASN A 171 11.08 6.92 17.54
N VAL A 172 10.24 7.84 17.07
CA VAL A 172 9.23 7.54 16.06
C VAL A 172 9.77 7.92 14.68
N THR A 173 9.83 6.93 13.79
CA THR A 173 10.23 7.13 12.39
C THR A 173 9.00 7.20 11.50
N ILE A 174 8.93 8.22 10.64
CA ILE A 174 7.80 8.47 9.76
C ILE A 174 8.21 8.27 8.32
N TYR A 175 7.52 7.37 7.62
CA TYR A 175 7.67 7.10 6.19
C TYR A 175 6.47 7.65 5.43
N ARG A 176 6.71 8.37 4.33
CA ARG A 176 5.69 8.78 3.38
C ARG A 176 5.99 8.16 2.03
N LEU A 177 5.05 7.37 1.51
CA LEU A 177 5.16 6.76 0.19
C LEU A 177 4.55 7.71 -0.84
N ILE A 178 5.37 8.14 -1.78
CA ILE A 178 4.99 9.10 -2.81
C ILE A 178 5.38 8.53 -4.16
N SER A 179 4.46 8.58 -5.12
CA SER A 179 4.72 8.19 -6.49
C SER A 179 5.38 9.36 -7.22
N GLU A 180 6.55 9.12 -7.81
CA GLU A 180 7.28 10.09 -8.61
C GLU A 180 6.50 10.50 -9.84
N HIS A 181 6.66 11.76 -10.26
CA HIS A 181 5.99 12.37 -11.42
C HIS A 181 4.45 12.32 -11.38
N THR A 182 3.87 12.38 -10.18
CA THR A 182 2.43 12.40 -9.96
C THR A 182 1.99 13.62 -9.16
N ILE A 183 0.67 13.78 -9.04
CA ILE A 183 0.07 14.84 -8.19
C ILE A 183 0.52 14.73 -6.72
N GLU A 184 0.95 13.56 -6.27
CA GLU A 184 1.38 13.35 -4.89
C GLU A 184 2.61 14.18 -4.51
N GLU A 185 3.54 14.42 -5.46
CA GLU A 185 4.67 15.33 -5.24
C GLU A 185 4.18 16.76 -4.96
N ASN A 186 3.21 17.23 -5.74
CA ASN A 186 2.62 18.54 -5.55
C ASN A 186 1.90 18.67 -4.20
N ILE A 187 1.20 17.60 -3.78
CA ILE A 187 0.56 17.53 -2.46
C ILE A 187 1.61 17.65 -1.36
N LEU A 188 2.70 16.89 -1.47
CA LEU A 188 3.81 16.96 -0.50
C LEU A 188 4.41 18.38 -0.42
N MET A 189 4.74 18.96 -1.57
CA MET A 189 5.31 20.31 -1.64
C MET A 189 4.40 21.36 -1.00
N LYS A 190 3.10 21.31 -1.30
CA LYS A 190 2.09 22.18 -0.68
C LYS A 190 1.97 21.96 0.83
N SER A 191 2.02 20.69 1.27
CA SER A 191 2.00 20.38 2.70
C SER A 191 3.22 20.94 3.44
N ILE A 192 4.41 20.85 2.84
CA ILE A 192 5.64 21.43 3.40
C ILE A 192 5.55 22.97 3.47
N GLN A 193 5.05 23.61 2.40
CA GLN A 193 4.86 25.06 2.39
C GLN A 193 3.91 25.52 3.50
N LYS A 194 2.78 24.86 3.68
CA LYS A 194 1.82 25.16 4.75
C LYS A 194 2.45 25.02 6.14
N ARG A 195 3.22 23.97 6.39
CA ARG A 195 3.91 23.77 7.68
C ARG A 195 4.89 24.91 7.99
N ARG A 196 5.68 25.32 6.98
CA ARG A 196 6.63 26.44 7.15
C ARG A 196 5.90 27.74 7.47
N LEU A 197 4.74 27.98 6.86
CA LEU A 197 3.92 29.16 7.19
C LEU A 197 3.37 29.08 8.61
N ASP A 198 2.87 27.92 9.05
CA ASP A 198 2.40 27.70 10.42
C ASP A 198 3.53 27.97 11.45
N GLU A 199 4.76 27.51 11.17
CA GLU A 199 5.94 27.73 12.03
C GLU A 199 6.43 29.19 12.10
N LEU A 200 6.11 30.01 11.07
CA LEU A 200 6.47 31.42 11.04
C LEU A 200 5.44 32.33 11.76
N VAL A 201 4.22 31.81 11.96
CA VAL A 201 3.10 32.58 12.56
C VAL A 201 2.91 32.23 14.05
N THR A 202 3.49 31.12 14.52
CA THR A 202 3.51 30.71 15.93
C THR A 202 4.83 31.05 16.59
#